data_aff3950bfe9b71b6cc1fc78cbbbf6469
#
_entry.id   aff3950bfe9b71b6cc1fc78cbbbf6469
#
_cell.length_a   1.000
_cell.length_b   1.000
_cell.length_c   1.000
_cell.angle_alpha   90.00
_cell.angle_beta   90.00
_cell.angle_gamma   90.00
#
_symmetry.space_group_name_H-M   'P 1'
#
loop_
_entity.id
_entity.type
_entity.pdbx_description
1 polymer ?
#
loop_
_entity_poly.entity_id
_entity_poly.type
_entity_poly.pdbx_seq_one_letter_code
_entity_poly.pdbx_strand_id
1 'polypeptide(L)'
;VNALTGSPVFGGVGVWIDSFEREFAWSRTQLSLGFSIGQLEGSVMGPIIGMSVDRVGSRKVLFIGICIIGLGFSLLSLVSTIWMFYLSFAVIMMGASAGGWLPLMTAINNWFDKRRTMAMGIGGLGFSIGSFLLVPALAWLVDPNHYGWKATSLTLGLFFLVCAYPVS
;
A
#
# COMPACT_ATOMS: atom_id res chain seq x y z
N VAL A 1 0.82 -11.49 -1.46
CA VAL A 1 1.35 -10.16 -1.73
C VAL A 1 0.21 -9.15 -1.79
N ASN A 2 -0.75 -9.28 -2.72
CA ASN A 2 -1.83 -8.30 -2.93
C ASN A 2 -2.70 -8.04 -1.67
N ALA A 3 -3.02 -9.07 -0.90
CA ALA A 3 -3.72 -8.92 0.38
C ALA A 3 -2.93 -8.08 1.38
N LEU A 4 -1.62 -8.29 1.46
CA LEU A 4 -0.76 -7.61 2.41
C LEU A 4 -0.45 -6.16 1.99
N THR A 5 -0.16 -5.90 0.72
CA THR A 5 0.19 -4.56 0.24
C THR A 5 -1.04 -3.68 0.01
N GLY A 6 -2.10 -4.23 -0.56
CA GLY A 6 -3.29 -3.47 -0.94
C GLY A 6 -4.22 -3.15 0.23
N SER A 7 -4.42 -4.09 1.16
CA SER A 7 -5.41 -3.91 2.23
C SER A 7 -5.05 -2.79 3.21
N PRO A 8 -3.82 -2.65 3.74
CA PRO A 8 -3.47 -1.53 4.60
C PRO A 8 -3.46 -0.17 3.88
N VAL A 9 -3.13 -0.17 2.58
CA VAL A 9 -3.03 1.06 1.78
C VAL A 9 -4.40 1.53 1.31
N PHE A 10 -5.17 0.67 0.64
CA PHE A 10 -6.45 1.05 0.03
C PHE A 10 -7.65 0.70 0.92
N GLY A 11 -7.66 -0.47 1.55
CA GLY A 11 -8.74 -0.89 2.44
C GLY A 11 -8.76 -0.13 3.76
N GLY A 12 -7.59 0.22 4.28
CA GLY A 12 -7.42 0.91 5.56
C GLY A 12 -7.52 2.43 5.51
N VAL A 13 -7.79 3.05 4.35
CA VAL A 13 -7.82 4.52 4.20
C VAL A 13 -8.73 5.20 5.19
N GLY A 14 -9.94 4.68 5.40
CA GLY A 14 -10.90 5.23 6.38
C GLY A 14 -10.33 5.23 7.79
N VAL A 15 -9.63 4.17 8.18
CA VAL A 15 -9.01 4.04 9.50
C VAL A 15 -7.90 5.09 9.70
N TRP A 16 -7.09 5.32 8.68
CA TRP A 16 -6.05 6.35 8.71
C TRP A 16 -6.64 7.75 8.78
N ILE A 17 -7.65 8.06 7.95
CA ILE A 17 -8.33 9.36 7.96
C ILE A 17 -8.93 9.64 9.34
N ASP A 18 -9.67 8.71 9.93
CA ASP A 18 -10.28 8.88 11.24
C ASP A 18 -9.24 9.10 12.35
N SER A 19 -8.09 8.43 12.26
CA SER A 19 -7.02 8.57 13.24
C SER A 19 -6.33 9.93 13.17
N PHE A 20 -6.03 10.42 11.96
CA PHE A 20 -5.43 11.74 11.76
C PHE A 20 -6.41 12.88 12.05
N GLU A 21 -7.69 12.71 11.76
CA GLU A 21 -8.74 13.67 12.12
C GLU A 21 -8.82 13.85 13.65
N ARG A 22 -8.72 12.75 14.41
CA ARG A 22 -8.75 12.79 15.88
C ARG A 22 -7.49 13.41 16.50
N GLU A 23 -6.31 13.10 15.96
CA GLU A 23 -5.03 13.52 16.54
C GLU A 23 -4.66 14.96 16.18
N PHE A 24 -4.86 15.36 14.91
CA PHE A 24 -4.41 16.65 14.39
C PHE A 24 -5.54 17.63 14.10
N ALA A 25 -6.80 17.23 14.28
CA ALA A 25 -7.99 18.01 13.93
C ALA A 25 -7.98 18.54 12.47
N TRP A 26 -7.31 17.81 11.56
CA TRP A 26 -7.31 18.14 10.13
C TRP A 26 -8.66 17.77 9.52
N SER A 27 -9.12 18.59 8.56
CA SER A 27 -10.40 18.32 7.91
C SER A 27 -10.33 17.05 7.05
N ARG A 28 -11.44 16.32 6.98
CA ARG A 28 -11.56 15.15 6.09
C ARG A 28 -11.22 15.49 4.64
N THR A 29 -11.56 16.69 4.20
CA THR A 29 -11.24 17.16 2.85
C THR A 29 -9.74 17.23 2.62
N GLN A 30 -8.97 17.78 3.58
CA GLN A 30 -7.51 17.85 3.48
C GLN A 30 -6.88 16.46 3.45
N LEU A 31 -7.36 15.54 4.30
CA LEU A 31 -6.87 14.16 4.34
C LEU A 31 -7.21 13.41 3.04
N SER A 32 -8.42 13.60 2.52
CA SER A 32 -8.84 12.99 1.24
C SER A 32 -8.08 13.53 0.04
N LEU A 33 -7.63 14.80 0.07
CA LEU A 33 -6.76 15.36 -0.96
C LEU A 33 -5.43 14.60 -1.07
N GLY A 34 -4.81 14.26 0.07
CA GLY A 34 -3.59 13.45 0.07
C GLY A 34 -3.80 12.09 -0.63
N PHE A 35 -4.92 11.45 -0.38
CA PHE A 35 -5.30 10.21 -1.05
C PHE A 35 -5.54 10.42 -2.55
N SER A 36 -6.23 11.49 -2.93
CA SER A 36 -6.50 11.82 -4.34
C SER A 36 -5.21 12.11 -5.11
N ILE A 37 -4.26 12.82 -4.51
CA ILE A 37 -2.94 13.08 -5.10
C ILE A 37 -2.21 11.76 -5.36
N GLY A 38 -2.23 10.84 -4.39
CA GLY A 38 -1.63 9.51 -4.56
C GLY A 38 -2.28 8.69 -5.66
N GLN A 39 -3.60 8.78 -5.84
CA GLN A 39 -4.31 8.12 -6.93
C GLN A 39 -3.93 8.69 -8.31
N LEU A 40 -3.79 10.00 -8.43
CA LEU A 40 -3.32 10.66 -9.66
C LEU A 40 -1.89 10.25 -9.99
N GLU A 41 -1.00 10.21 -8.98
CA GLU A 41 0.36 9.73 -9.12
C GLU A 41 0.42 8.29 -9.65
N GLY A 42 -0.40 7.40 -9.08
CA GLY A 42 -0.51 6.02 -9.54
C GLY A 42 -0.90 5.89 -11.01
N SER A 43 -1.77 6.78 -11.50
CA SER A 43 -2.18 6.82 -12.90
C SER A 43 -1.03 7.23 -13.83
N VAL A 44 -0.22 8.19 -13.42
CA VAL A 44 0.97 8.64 -14.18
C VAL A 44 2.10 7.62 -14.11
N MET A 45 2.29 7.00 -12.95
CA MET A 45 3.34 5.99 -12.74
C MET A 45 3.05 4.65 -13.42
N GLY A 46 1.80 4.34 -13.73
CA GLY A 46 1.41 3.08 -14.37
C GLY A 46 2.24 2.72 -15.60
N PRO A 47 2.35 3.58 -16.63
CA PRO A 47 3.19 3.32 -17.81
C PRO A 47 4.68 3.14 -17.48
N ILE A 48 5.20 3.92 -16.53
CA ILE A 48 6.62 3.84 -16.11
C ILE A 48 6.89 2.51 -15.41
N ILE A 49 5.98 2.07 -14.56
CA ILE A 49 6.06 0.79 -13.87
C ILE A 49 5.92 -0.35 -14.87
N GLY A 50 5.01 -0.26 -15.83
CA GLY A 50 4.88 -1.24 -16.91
C GLY A 50 6.19 -1.42 -17.68
N MET A 51 6.79 -0.33 -18.14
CA MET A 51 8.11 -0.39 -18.81
C MET A 51 9.21 -0.94 -17.90
N SER A 52 9.16 -0.66 -16.61
CA SER A 52 10.12 -1.18 -15.64
C SER A 52 9.96 -2.68 -15.44
N VAL A 53 8.74 -3.18 -15.39
CA VAL A 53 8.43 -4.61 -15.32
C VAL A 53 8.96 -5.36 -16.55
N ASP A 54 8.79 -4.76 -17.74
CA ASP A 54 9.25 -5.36 -19.00
C ASP A 54 10.79 -5.42 -19.09
N ARG A 55 11.48 -4.41 -18.55
CA ARG A 55 12.96 -4.32 -18.64
C ARG A 55 13.68 -5.08 -17.52
N VAL A 56 13.19 -4.97 -16.30
CA VAL A 56 13.90 -5.43 -15.08
C VAL A 56 13.29 -6.72 -14.53
N GLY A 57 12.08 -7.02 -14.94
CA GLY A 57 11.29 -8.17 -14.48
C GLY A 57 10.38 -7.85 -13.28
N SER A 58 9.25 -8.54 -13.22
CA SER A 58 8.20 -8.30 -12.22
C SER A 58 8.67 -8.52 -10.78
N ARG A 59 9.58 -9.49 -10.52
CA ARG A 59 10.08 -9.76 -9.16
C ARG A 59 10.83 -8.57 -8.56
N LYS A 60 11.77 -8.00 -9.31
CA LYS A 60 12.58 -6.86 -8.83
C LYS A 60 11.73 -5.62 -8.62
N VAL A 61 10.76 -5.37 -9.51
CA VAL A 61 9.83 -4.25 -9.37
C VAL A 61 8.95 -4.43 -8.14
N LEU A 62 8.43 -5.64 -7.89
CA LEU A 62 7.70 -5.99 -6.68
C LEU A 62 8.53 -5.76 -5.42
N PHE A 63 9.77 -6.23 -5.41
CA PHE A 63 10.68 -6.03 -4.27
C PHE A 63 10.89 -4.55 -3.97
N ILE A 64 11.23 -3.76 -4.97
CA ILE A 64 11.42 -2.31 -4.84
C ILE A 64 10.14 -1.64 -4.36
N GLY A 65 8.98 -2.01 -4.92
CA GLY A 65 7.68 -1.49 -4.51
C GLY A 65 7.36 -1.75 -3.04
N ILE A 66 7.60 -2.97 -2.56
CA ILE A 66 7.38 -3.32 -1.14
C ILE A 66 8.34 -2.54 -0.23
N CYS A 67 9.60 -2.36 -0.62
CA CYS A 67 10.54 -1.53 0.13
C CYS A 67 10.08 -0.07 0.22
N ILE A 68 9.59 0.50 -0.89
CA ILE A 68 9.07 1.87 -0.93
C ILE A 68 7.83 2.00 -0.04
N ILE A 69 6.91 1.02 -0.04
CA ILE A 69 5.76 1.01 0.88
C ILE A 69 6.25 1.01 2.33
N GLY A 70 7.21 0.16 2.67
CA GLY A 70 7.79 0.08 4.01
C GLY A 70 8.42 1.40 4.46
N LEU A 71 9.17 2.05 3.59
CA LEU A 71 9.73 3.38 3.84
C LEU A 71 8.62 4.44 4.00
N GLY A 72 7.60 4.41 3.17
CA GLY A 72 6.47 5.34 3.26
C GLY A 72 5.71 5.22 4.58
N PHE A 73 5.43 4.01 5.06
CA PHE A 73 4.81 3.80 6.37
C PHE A 73 5.74 4.20 7.52
N SER A 74 7.04 4.00 7.38
CA SER A 74 8.01 4.49 8.37
C SER A 74 8.04 6.02 8.43
N LEU A 75 7.99 6.69 7.29
CA LEU A 75 7.85 8.16 7.21
C LEU A 75 6.50 8.62 7.79
N LEU A 76 5.42 7.88 7.55
CA LEU A 76 4.11 8.19 8.10
C LEU A 76 4.12 8.21 9.63
N SER A 77 4.92 7.37 10.29
CA SER A 77 5.05 7.37 11.75
C SER A 77 5.67 8.66 12.33
N LEU A 78 6.40 9.41 11.50
CA LEU A 78 7.09 10.66 11.89
C LEU A 78 6.29 11.92 11.51
N VAL A 79 5.09 11.75 10.99
CA VAL A 79 4.25 12.87 10.54
C VAL A 79 3.90 13.79 11.71
N SER A 80 4.20 15.09 11.51
CA SER A 80 3.84 16.18 12.42
C SER A 80 3.13 17.33 11.70
N THR A 81 3.24 17.37 10.36
CA THR A 81 2.63 18.42 9.52
C THR A 81 1.86 17.79 8.36
N ILE A 82 0.87 18.53 7.85
CA ILE A 82 0.06 18.05 6.71
C ILE A 82 0.91 17.82 5.45
N TRP A 83 1.96 18.58 5.25
CA TRP A 83 2.88 18.40 4.13
C TRP A 83 3.67 17.09 4.23
N MET A 84 4.11 16.74 5.44
CA MET A 84 4.75 15.44 5.69
C MET A 84 3.77 14.29 5.45
N PHE A 85 2.50 14.47 5.81
CA PHE A 85 1.45 13.49 5.50
C PHE A 85 1.30 13.28 3.99
N TYR A 86 1.20 14.36 3.20
CA TYR A 86 1.08 14.26 1.75
C TYR A 86 2.29 13.57 1.13
N LEU A 87 3.49 13.93 1.57
CA LEU A 87 4.73 13.30 1.08
C LEU A 87 4.79 11.82 1.43
N SER A 88 4.50 11.45 2.68
CA SER A 88 4.49 10.04 3.10
C SER A 88 3.46 9.23 2.33
N PHE A 89 2.28 9.82 2.10
CA PHE A 89 1.20 9.18 1.35
C PHE A 89 1.56 9.00 -0.13
N ALA A 90 2.20 9.99 -0.75
CA ALA A 90 2.71 9.89 -2.11
C ALA A 90 3.75 8.76 -2.24
N VAL A 91 4.69 8.66 -1.30
CA VAL A 91 5.67 7.56 -1.27
C VAL A 91 4.98 6.19 -1.11
N ILE A 92 3.99 6.06 -0.23
CA ILE A 92 3.22 4.83 -0.06
C ILE A 92 2.50 4.45 -1.36
N MET A 93 1.84 5.41 -2.03
CA MET A 93 1.11 5.17 -3.27
C MET A 93 2.04 4.80 -4.43
N MET A 94 3.20 5.44 -4.54
CA MET A 94 4.24 5.06 -5.50
C MET A 94 4.69 3.61 -5.28
N GLY A 95 4.97 3.25 -4.04
CA GLY A 95 5.30 1.88 -3.68
C GLY A 95 4.17 0.90 -3.95
N ALA A 96 2.91 1.27 -3.66
CA ALA A 96 1.73 0.44 -3.90
C ALA A 96 1.50 0.20 -5.40
N SER A 97 1.76 1.19 -6.24
CA SER A 97 1.69 1.05 -7.69
C SER A 97 2.74 0.08 -8.22
N ALA A 98 3.98 0.16 -7.72
CA ALA A 98 5.09 -0.71 -8.10
C ALA A 98 5.01 -2.10 -7.46
N GLY A 99 4.54 -2.21 -6.22
CA GLY A 99 4.45 -3.46 -5.45
C GLY A 99 3.07 -4.12 -5.45
N GLY A 100 2.09 -3.56 -6.19
CA GLY A 100 0.69 -3.95 -6.11
C GLY A 100 0.18 -4.75 -7.31
N TRP A 101 -0.98 -4.30 -7.79
CA TRP A 101 -1.80 -5.02 -8.77
C TRP A 101 -1.12 -5.25 -10.12
N LEU A 102 -0.48 -4.22 -10.68
CA LEU A 102 0.10 -4.28 -12.04
C LEU A 102 1.19 -5.35 -12.18
N PRO A 103 2.28 -5.35 -11.38
CA PRO A 103 3.30 -6.38 -11.50
C PRO A 103 2.80 -7.78 -11.19
N LEU A 104 1.84 -7.90 -10.27
CA LEU A 104 1.23 -9.18 -9.93
C LEU A 104 0.44 -9.76 -11.10
N MET A 105 -0.38 -8.94 -11.76
CA MET A 105 -1.16 -9.36 -12.93
C MET A 105 -0.26 -9.69 -14.11
N THR A 106 0.81 -8.94 -14.32
CA THR A 106 1.81 -9.25 -15.34
C THR A 106 2.51 -10.59 -15.06
N ALA A 107 2.89 -10.83 -13.80
CA ALA A 107 3.49 -12.10 -13.40
C ALA A 107 2.51 -13.28 -13.64
N ILE A 108 1.25 -13.16 -13.22
CA ILE A 108 0.22 -14.18 -13.44
C ILE A 108 0.04 -14.41 -14.95
N ASN A 109 -0.02 -13.35 -15.73
CA ASN A 109 -0.20 -13.42 -17.18
C ASN A 109 0.95 -14.15 -17.90
N ASN A 110 2.17 -14.01 -17.39
CA ASN A 110 3.35 -14.67 -17.95
C ASN A 110 3.48 -16.14 -17.52
N TRP A 111 2.87 -16.54 -16.39
CA TRP A 111 3.00 -17.89 -15.86
C TRP A 111 1.86 -18.82 -16.24
N PHE A 112 0.65 -18.27 -16.55
CA PHE A 112 -0.55 -19.04 -16.82
C PHE A 112 -1.09 -18.77 -18.22
N ASP A 113 -0.92 -19.73 -19.15
CA ASP A 113 -1.47 -19.61 -20.52
C ASP A 113 -2.94 -20.02 -20.62
N LYS A 114 -3.29 -21.18 -20.06
CA LYS A 114 -4.64 -21.79 -20.24
C LYS A 114 -5.70 -21.36 -19.23
N ARG A 115 -5.33 -20.84 -18.06
CA ARG A 115 -6.26 -20.51 -16.95
C ARG A 115 -6.03 -19.11 -16.38
N ARG A 116 -5.68 -18.14 -17.23
CA ARG A 116 -5.39 -16.74 -16.87
C ARG A 116 -6.52 -16.09 -16.07
N THR A 117 -7.74 -16.20 -16.55
CA THR A 117 -8.93 -15.59 -15.93
C THR A 117 -9.17 -16.12 -14.53
N MET A 118 -9.02 -17.43 -14.34
CA MET A 118 -9.16 -18.05 -13.02
C MET A 118 -8.05 -17.61 -12.06
N ALA A 119 -6.80 -17.57 -12.52
CA ALA A 119 -5.66 -17.12 -11.72
C ALA A 119 -5.77 -15.64 -11.33
N MET A 120 -6.23 -14.79 -12.24
CA MET A 120 -6.52 -13.37 -11.96
C MET A 120 -7.67 -13.21 -10.96
N GLY A 121 -8.73 -14.02 -11.08
CA GLY A 121 -9.84 -14.04 -10.13
C GLY A 121 -9.39 -14.42 -8.71
N ILE A 122 -8.58 -15.47 -8.58
CA ILE A 122 -8.01 -15.89 -7.28
C ILE A 122 -7.08 -14.79 -6.72
N GLY A 123 -6.27 -14.15 -7.58
CA GLY A 123 -5.44 -13.02 -7.18
C GLY A 123 -6.25 -11.83 -6.66
N GLY A 124 -7.42 -11.55 -7.27
CA GLY A 124 -8.36 -10.53 -6.81
C GLY A 124 -9.05 -10.89 -5.50
N LEU A 125 -9.44 -12.14 -5.30
CA LEU A 125 -10.01 -12.62 -4.03
C LEU A 125 -9.04 -12.39 -2.86
N GLY A 126 -7.74 -12.49 -3.10
CA GLY A 126 -6.72 -12.22 -2.09
C GLY A 126 -6.83 -10.81 -1.49
N PHE A 127 -7.13 -9.78 -2.33
CA PHE A 127 -7.37 -8.42 -1.86
C PHE A 127 -8.63 -8.32 -0.98
N SER A 128 -9.73 -8.93 -1.41
CA SER A 128 -11.01 -8.88 -0.68
C SER A 128 -10.92 -9.60 0.67
N ILE A 129 -10.34 -10.80 0.70
CA ILE A 129 -10.12 -11.55 1.94
C ILE A 129 -9.13 -10.81 2.86
N GLY A 130 -8.05 -10.27 2.27
CA GLY A 130 -7.10 -9.46 3.01
C GLY A 130 -7.74 -8.24 3.64
N SER A 131 -8.55 -7.49 2.89
CA SER A 131 -9.27 -6.33 3.42
C SER A 131 -10.26 -6.72 4.52
N PHE A 132 -11.00 -7.81 4.34
CA PHE A 132 -11.96 -8.27 5.34
C PHE A 132 -11.30 -8.63 6.68
N LEU A 133 -10.11 -9.23 6.67
CA LEU A 133 -9.39 -9.64 7.87
C LEU A 133 -8.47 -8.53 8.41
N LEU A 134 -7.72 -7.86 7.53
CA LEU A 134 -6.68 -6.92 7.94
C LEU A 134 -7.22 -5.54 8.30
N VAL A 135 -8.30 -5.07 7.69
CA VAL A 135 -8.84 -3.74 8.00
C VAL A 135 -9.41 -3.66 9.42
N PRO A 136 -10.20 -4.63 9.92
CA PRO A 136 -10.61 -4.62 11.33
C PRO A 136 -9.43 -4.76 12.30
N ALA A 137 -8.45 -5.61 11.96
CA ALA A 137 -7.24 -5.74 12.76
C ALA A 137 -6.43 -4.43 12.81
N LEU A 138 -6.34 -3.74 11.67
CA LEU A 138 -5.69 -2.44 11.55
C LEU A 138 -6.44 -1.38 12.38
N ALA A 139 -7.76 -1.35 12.31
CA ALA A 139 -8.60 -0.44 13.10
C ALA A 139 -8.37 -0.65 14.60
N TRP A 140 -8.28 -1.90 15.03
CA TRP A 140 -7.97 -2.24 16.42
C TRP A 140 -6.56 -1.81 16.84
N LEU A 141 -5.56 -2.01 15.99
CA LEU A 141 -4.16 -1.65 16.27
C LEU A 141 -3.95 -0.12 16.30
N VAL A 142 -4.63 0.61 15.44
CA VAL A 142 -4.53 2.07 15.30
C VAL A 142 -5.26 2.81 16.43
N ASP A 143 -6.17 2.13 17.15
CA ASP A 143 -6.90 2.73 18.28
C ASP A 143 -5.92 3.28 19.33
N PRO A 144 -6.08 4.55 19.78
CA PRO A 144 -5.23 5.17 20.82
C PRO A 144 -5.18 4.38 22.14
N ASN A 145 -6.23 3.59 22.44
CA ASN A 145 -6.27 2.75 23.63
C ASN A 145 -5.38 1.50 23.53
N HIS A 146 -4.90 1.15 22.33
CA HIS A 146 -4.01 -0.01 22.11
C HIS A 146 -2.59 0.45 21.80
N TYR A 147 -2.25 0.56 20.52
CA TYR A 147 -0.88 0.92 20.08
C TYR A 147 -0.80 2.32 19.47
N GLY A 148 -1.92 2.82 18.97
CA GLY A 148 -1.99 4.09 18.26
C GLY A 148 -1.44 4.03 16.84
N TRP A 149 -1.70 5.07 16.07
CA TRP A 149 -1.36 5.13 14.65
C TRP A 149 0.17 5.18 14.40
N LYS A 150 0.95 5.84 15.28
CA LYS A 150 2.42 5.94 15.15
C LYS A 150 3.10 4.58 15.24
N ALA A 151 2.80 3.82 16.29
CA ALA A 151 3.36 2.50 16.49
C ALA A 151 2.88 1.53 15.41
N THR A 152 1.60 1.61 15.00
CA THR A 152 1.04 0.77 13.95
C THR A 152 1.66 1.06 12.59
N SER A 153 1.86 2.33 12.21
CA SER A 153 2.53 2.67 10.95
C SER A 153 3.99 2.23 10.94
N LEU A 154 4.71 2.37 12.05
CA LEU A 154 6.10 1.91 12.16
C LEU A 154 6.20 0.39 12.08
N THR A 155 5.32 -0.33 12.78
CA THR A 155 5.30 -1.81 12.72
C THR A 155 4.94 -2.32 11.33
N LEU A 156 4.00 -1.68 10.64
CA LEU A 156 3.70 -1.99 9.24
C LEU A 156 4.89 -1.69 8.32
N GLY A 157 5.56 -0.55 8.51
CA GLY A 157 6.76 -0.21 7.75
C GLY A 157 7.84 -1.28 7.88
N LEU A 158 8.16 -1.68 9.09
CA LEU A 158 9.14 -2.74 9.37
C LEU A 158 8.67 -4.09 8.83
N PHE A 159 7.39 -4.43 8.98
CA PHE A 159 6.81 -5.66 8.45
C PHE A 159 6.98 -5.74 6.93
N PHE A 160 6.70 -4.66 6.19
CA PHE A 160 6.89 -4.63 4.74
C PHE A 160 8.37 -4.77 4.36
N LEU A 161 9.28 -4.13 5.08
CA LEU A 161 10.72 -4.27 4.82
C LEU A 161 11.22 -5.70 5.06
N VAL A 162 10.71 -6.38 6.08
CA VAL A 162 11.03 -7.80 6.34
C VAL A 162 10.39 -8.71 5.28
N CYS A 163 9.12 -8.45 4.90
CA CYS A 163 8.43 -9.21 3.86
C CYS A 163 9.00 -8.99 2.46
N ALA A 164 9.78 -7.95 2.22
CA ALA A 164 10.49 -7.76 0.96
C ALA A 164 11.55 -8.85 0.76
N TYR A 165 12.22 -9.30 1.82
CA TYR A 165 13.31 -10.28 1.75
C TYR A 165 12.94 -11.61 1.04
N PRO A 166 11.81 -12.29 1.32
CA PRO A 166 11.45 -13.52 0.63
C PRO A 166 10.95 -13.33 -0.81
N VAL A 167 10.82 -12.09 -1.29
CA VAL A 167 10.39 -11.78 -2.67
C VAL A 167 11.61 -11.54 -3.58
N SER A 168 12.79 -11.30 -3.00
CA SER A 168 14.06 -11.19 -3.73
C SER A 168 14.54 -12.56 -4.21
#